data_7f880f02f3145db41bd99e62dbe6ccfb
#
_entry.id   7f880f02f3145db41bd99e62dbe6ccfb
#
_cell.length_a   1.000
_cell.length_b   1.000
_cell.length_c   1.000
_cell.angle_alpha   90.00
_cell.angle_beta   90.00
_cell.angle_gamma   90.00
#
_symmetry.space_group_name_H-M   'P 1'
#
loop_
_entity.id
_entity.type
_entity.pdbx_description
1 polymer ?
#
loop_
_entity_poly.entity_id
_entity_poly.type
_entity_poly.pdbx_seq_one_letter_code
_entity_poly.pdbx_strand_id
1 'polypeptide(L)'
;YSSAASDVYKRQASHTSSETVYVIANADGSAQKVIVSQKYDVDDTNAAQEAQSTLTDPQNVKGDNCWQGTTDKALPVTVAITYTLDGKTVTAEELAGKSGHVTMRFDYTNTQYETKTIGGKQEKIYVPFAVLTGALLDSDHFTNVSVTNGKLVDDGDHTVVVGMAFPGLQETLALDTDTLEIPTYVEVEADVTGFTLDTTLTVVSNSLLNDMDDDKLDDSALDDLSADMDKLTDAMTQLMDGSDELYDGLDTLLDSSKELSDGVGKLTSGLKTLDSNSAQLNAGAETVFNTLLDTVNTQLQANEELKEAVGKELPTLTISNYYDELNALIRIFDKDNIREKVDQVLREQVTAAVEAKDAEFRAGVTAAVKASVTEEVTAAVEKQVQETLRPQVWAGVLQQAGITQEQYDALP
;
A
#
# COMPACT_ATOMS: atom_id res chain seq x y z
N TYR A 1 -30.26 22.18 34.72
CA TYR A 1 -30.51 22.70 33.35
C TYR A 1 -29.59 22.10 32.31
N SER A 2 -29.15 20.84 32.49
CA SER A 2 -28.29 20.15 31.54
C SER A 2 -29.03 19.27 30.51
N SER A 3 -30.40 19.33 30.48
CA SER A 3 -31.17 18.38 29.65
C SER A 3 -31.38 18.81 28.19
N ALA A 4 -31.16 20.08 27.83
CA ALA A 4 -31.49 20.55 26.47
C ALA A 4 -30.40 20.32 25.45
N ALA A 5 -29.12 20.42 25.84
CA ALA A 5 -28.00 20.11 24.91
C ALA A 5 -27.83 18.60 24.72
N SER A 6 -28.09 17.82 25.76
CA SER A 6 -28.13 16.35 25.72
C SER A 6 -29.29 15.83 24.84
N ASP A 7 -30.44 16.52 24.77
CA ASP A 7 -31.61 16.08 24.01
C ASP A 7 -31.50 16.34 22.49
N VAL A 8 -30.73 17.33 22.04
CA VAL A 8 -30.51 17.56 20.60
C VAL A 8 -29.55 16.52 20.04
N TYR A 9 -28.53 16.11 20.80
CA TYR A 9 -27.64 15.01 20.43
C TYR A 9 -28.31 13.64 20.59
N LYS A 10 -29.14 13.44 21.59
CA LYS A 10 -29.86 12.18 21.81
C LYS A 10 -30.96 11.88 20.78
N ARG A 11 -31.39 12.84 19.98
CA ARG A 11 -32.41 12.59 18.95
C ARG A 11 -31.89 12.13 17.62
N GLN A 12 -30.54 12.14 17.39
CA GLN A 12 -29.94 11.69 16.12
C GLN A 12 -29.03 10.48 16.26
N ALA A 13 -28.73 10.01 17.45
CA ALA A 13 -27.82 8.86 17.66
C ALA A 13 -28.28 8.02 18.85
N SER A 14 -29.51 7.48 18.79
CA SER A 14 -30.04 6.67 19.90
C SER A 14 -29.34 5.32 20.08
N HIS A 15 -28.49 4.90 19.15
CA HIS A 15 -27.86 3.57 19.13
C HIS A 15 -26.34 3.56 18.84
N THR A 16 -25.74 4.71 18.52
CA THR A 16 -24.28 4.78 18.34
C THR A 16 -23.59 4.91 19.69
N SER A 17 -22.82 3.91 20.10
CA SER A 17 -22.09 3.91 21.36
C SER A 17 -20.82 4.76 21.32
N SER A 18 -20.18 4.87 20.13
CA SER A 18 -19.07 5.79 19.90
C SER A 18 -18.93 6.12 18.41
N GLU A 19 -18.42 7.32 18.11
CA GLU A 19 -18.09 7.75 16.78
C GLU A 19 -16.65 8.28 16.76
N THR A 20 -15.85 7.81 15.82
CA THR A 20 -14.49 8.30 15.57
C THR A 20 -14.42 8.83 14.14
N VAL A 21 -13.94 10.04 13.99
CA VAL A 21 -13.79 10.72 12.69
C VAL A 21 -12.31 10.82 12.36
N TYR A 22 -11.91 10.24 11.22
CA TYR A 22 -10.59 10.35 10.67
C TYR A 22 -10.61 11.34 9.52
N VAL A 23 -9.78 12.35 9.58
CA VAL A 23 -9.68 13.38 8.53
C VAL A 23 -8.32 13.28 7.88
N ILE A 24 -8.30 13.03 6.57
CA ILE A 24 -7.11 13.24 5.78
C ILE A 24 -7.16 14.69 5.33
N ALA A 25 -6.18 15.48 5.74
CA ALA A 25 -6.12 16.91 5.48
C ALA A 25 -5.01 17.23 4.46
N ASN A 26 -5.19 18.35 3.77
CA ASN A 26 -4.14 18.99 3.01
C ASN A 26 -3.17 19.71 3.96
N ALA A 27 -2.04 20.16 3.43
CA ALA A 27 -1.02 20.85 4.20
C ALA A 27 -1.50 22.17 4.84
N ASP A 28 -2.56 22.79 4.32
CA ASP A 28 -3.21 23.99 4.89
C ASP A 28 -4.25 23.66 5.97
N GLY A 29 -4.44 22.39 6.31
CA GLY A 29 -5.43 21.91 7.28
C GLY A 29 -6.83 21.68 6.70
N SER A 30 -7.09 22.01 5.44
CA SER A 30 -8.39 21.75 4.81
C SER A 30 -8.61 20.25 4.63
N ALA A 31 -9.83 19.78 4.91
CA ALA A 31 -10.17 18.37 4.81
C ALA A 31 -10.19 17.91 3.34
N GLN A 32 -9.39 16.91 3.01
CA GLN A 32 -9.40 16.22 1.72
C GLN A 32 -10.39 15.05 1.72
N LYS A 33 -10.42 14.28 2.81
CA LYS A 33 -11.31 13.13 2.97
C LYS A 33 -11.69 12.97 4.43
N VAL A 34 -12.97 12.75 4.69
CA VAL A 34 -13.50 12.49 6.02
C VAL A 34 -14.02 11.06 6.06
N ILE A 35 -13.45 10.24 6.94
CA ILE A 35 -13.83 8.85 7.17
C ILE A 35 -14.40 8.77 8.58
N VAL A 36 -15.58 8.20 8.72
CA VAL A 36 -16.25 8.05 10.01
C VAL A 36 -16.36 6.58 10.35
N SER A 37 -15.98 6.23 11.56
CA SER A 37 -16.17 4.91 12.15
C SER A 37 -17.18 5.02 13.27
N GLN A 38 -18.34 4.37 13.12
CA GLN A 38 -19.43 4.34 14.08
C GLN A 38 -19.53 2.95 14.69
N LYS A 39 -19.46 2.87 16.01
CA LYS A 39 -19.71 1.65 16.76
C LYS A 39 -21.10 1.72 17.36
N TYR A 40 -21.90 0.71 17.06
CA TYR A 40 -23.25 0.52 17.60
C TYR A 40 -23.22 -0.53 18.72
N ASP A 41 -24.24 -0.51 19.57
CA ASP A 41 -24.36 -1.55 20.60
C ASP A 41 -24.50 -2.93 19.96
N VAL A 42 -23.95 -3.95 20.61
CA VAL A 42 -23.89 -5.32 20.05
C VAL A 42 -25.27 -5.91 19.77
N ASP A 43 -26.28 -5.47 20.52
CA ASP A 43 -27.65 -5.94 20.40
C ASP A 43 -28.51 -5.10 19.43
N ASP A 44 -27.91 -4.10 18.77
CA ASP A 44 -28.62 -3.25 17.83
C ASP A 44 -28.86 -3.91 16.49
N THR A 45 -30.04 -4.41 16.28
CA THR A 45 -30.45 -5.04 15.01
C THR A 45 -30.61 -4.05 13.84
N ASN A 46 -30.60 -2.73 14.11
CA ASN A 46 -30.79 -1.68 13.12
C ASN A 46 -29.47 -1.00 12.72
N ALA A 47 -28.34 -1.39 13.31
CA ALA A 47 -27.02 -0.79 13.09
C ALA A 47 -26.67 -0.61 11.60
N ALA A 48 -26.96 -1.58 10.76
CA ALA A 48 -26.72 -1.52 9.32
C ALA A 48 -27.57 -0.44 8.62
N GLN A 49 -28.84 -0.29 9.01
CA GLN A 49 -29.72 0.72 8.42
C GLN A 49 -29.36 2.13 8.88
N GLU A 50 -28.98 2.29 10.14
CA GLU A 50 -28.53 3.55 10.69
C GLU A 50 -27.22 4.00 10.05
N ALA A 51 -26.24 3.10 9.90
CA ALA A 51 -24.99 3.37 9.18
C ALA A 51 -25.25 3.81 7.72
N GLN A 52 -26.16 3.13 7.01
CA GLN A 52 -26.54 3.50 5.64
C GLN A 52 -27.23 4.87 5.55
N SER A 53 -27.86 5.33 6.61
CA SER A 53 -28.51 6.64 6.64
C SER A 53 -27.56 7.80 6.98
N THR A 54 -26.45 7.51 7.64
CA THR A 54 -25.50 8.50 8.17
C THR A 54 -24.18 8.56 7.42
N LEU A 55 -23.79 7.48 6.77
CA LEU A 55 -22.53 7.33 6.05
C LEU A 55 -22.76 7.11 4.55
N THR A 56 -21.82 7.54 3.75
CA THR A 56 -21.71 7.19 2.33
C THR A 56 -20.83 5.95 2.19
N ASP A 57 -21.30 4.97 1.41
CA ASP A 57 -20.61 3.68 1.19
C ASP A 57 -20.22 2.95 2.49
N PRO A 58 -21.14 2.72 3.43
CA PRO A 58 -20.83 2.11 4.70
C PRO A 58 -20.39 0.66 4.54
N GLN A 59 -19.26 0.32 5.19
CA GLN A 59 -18.68 -1.02 5.24
C GLN A 59 -18.66 -1.51 6.70
N ASN A 60 -19.06 -2.74 6.95
CA ASN A 60 -18.84 -3.36 8.25
C ASN A 60 -17.39 -3.85 8.35
N VAL A 61 -16.61 -3.27 9.27
CA VAL A 61 -15.15 -3.48 9.30
C VAL A 61 -14.69 -4.52 10.32
N LYS A 62 -15.51 -4.90 11.31
CA LYS A 62 -15.08 -5.84 12.37
C LYS A 62 -16.11 -6.89 12.80
N GLY A 63 -17.24 -6.99 12.14
CA GLY A 63 -18.31 -7.94 12.58
C GLY A 63 -19.01 -7.62 13.90
N ASP A 64 -18.56 -6.60 14.63
CA ASP A 64 -19.03 -6.20 15.97
C ASP A 64 -19.84 -4.91 15.92
N ASN A 65 -20.80 -4.80 14.99
CA ASN A 65 -21.59 -3.59 14.79
C ASN A 65 -20.74 -2.31 14.61
N CYS A 66 -19.54 -2.45 14.01
CA CYS A 66 -18.66 -1.34 13.67
C CYS A 66 -18.73 -1.07 12.17
N TRP A 67 -19.22 0.11 11.80
CA TRP A 67 -19.41 0.53 10.42
C TRP A 67 -18.51 1.70 10.09
N GLN A 68 -17.89 1.65 8.95
CA GLN A 68 -17.01 2.71 8.46
C GLN A 68 -17.47 3.17 7.07
N GLY A 69 -17.47 4.48 6.86
CA GLY A 69 -17.85 5.11 5.60
C GLY A 69 -17.30 6.52 5.50
N THR A 70 -17.71 7.26 4.48
CA THR A 70 -17.39 8.69 4.34
C THR A 70 -18.60 9.54 4.70
N THR A 71 -18.39 10.83 5.02
CA THR A 71 -19.45 11.79 5.32
C THR A 71 -19.10 13.16 4.76
N ASP A 72 -20.13 13.90 4.36
CA ASP A 72 -20.03 15.33 4.00
C ASP A 72 -20.46 16.25 5.15
N LYS A 73 -20.68 15.72 6.35
CA LYS A 73 -21.01 16.54 7.52
C LYS A 73 -19.86 17.48 7.87
N ALA A 74 -20.19 18.70 8.25
CA ALA A 74 -19.19 19.66 8.73
C ALA A 74 -18.52 19.13 10.00
N LEU A 75 -17.20 19.30 10.05
CA LEU A 75 -16.40 18.94 11.23
C LEU A 75 -16.75 19.87 12.40
N PRO A 76 -16.84 19.32 13.63
CA PRO A 76 -17.13 20.13 14.84
C PRO A 76 -16.01 21.11 15.17
N VAL A 77 -14.77 20.73 14.88
CA VAL A 77 -13.59 21.58 14.98
C VAL A 77 -12.84 21.50 13.65
N THR A 78 -12.47 22.65 13.14
CA THR A 78 -11.64 22.79 11.94
C THR A 78 -10.26 23.33 12.30
N VAL A 79 -9.25 22.99 11.52
CA VAL A 79 -7.89 23.53 11.64
C VAL A 79 -7.52 24.29 10.36
N ALA A 80 -6.84 25.41 10.55
CA ALA A 80 -6.15 26.13 9.49
C ALA A 80 -4.66 26.18 9.82
N ILE A 81 -3.81 25.70 8.91
CA ILE A 81 -2.35 25.69 9.10
C ILE A 81 -1.73 26.79 8.26
N THR A 82 -1.00 27.67 8.91
CA THR A 82 -0.28 28.77 8.27
C THR A 82 1.22 28.58 8.44
N TYR A 83 1.96 28.74 7.35
CA TYR A 83 3.42 28.67 7.35
C TYR A 83 4.03 30.04 7.11
N THR A 84 5.12 30.35 7.81
CA THR A 84 5.96 31.49 7.48
C THR A 84 7.42 31.05 7.32
N LEU A 85 8.14 31.72 6.43
CA LEU A 85 9.57 31.58 6.24
C LEU A 85 10.21 32.98 6.41
N ASP A 86 11.09 33.13 7.38
CA ASP A 86 11.71 34.41 7.74
C ASP A 86 10.67 35.55 7.93
N GLY A 87 9.54 35.21 8.58
CA GLY A 87 8.44 36.12 8.87
C GLY A 87 7.52 36.45 7.69
N LYS A 88 7.65 35.77 6.53
CA LYS A 88 6.77 35.93 5.37
C LYS A 88 5.89 34.71 5.23
N THR A 89 4.59 34.93 5.09
CA THR A 89 3.63 33.85 4.82
C THR A 89 3.94 33.21 3.47
N VAL A 90 3.99 31.88 3.46
CA VAL A 90 4.24 31.02 2.28
C VAL A 90 3.28 29.85 2.30
N THR A 91 3.11 29.19 1.15
CA THR A 91 2.39 27.91 1.10
C THR A 91 3.32 26.77 1.50
N ALA A 92 2.75 25.60 1.83
CA ALA A 92 3.54 24.41 2.14
C ALA A 92 4.43 23.98 0.96
N GLU A 93 3.92 24.10 -0.27
CA GLU A 93 4.66 23.77 -1.50
C GLU A 93 5.84 24.73 -1.74
N GLU A 94 5.64 26.03 -1.44
CA GLU A 94 6.71 27.03 -1.54
C GLU A 94 7.78 26.82 -0.47
N LEU A 95 7.39 26.31 0.70
CA LEU A 95 8.28 26.05 1.82
C LEU A 95 9.12 24.78 1.64
N ALA A 96 8.59 23.77 0.95
CA ALA A 96 9.24 22.48 0.76
C ALA A 96 10.68 22.63 0.23
N GLY A 97 11.65 22.02 0.93
CA GLY A 97 13.08 22.06 0.63
C GLY A 97 13.77 23.40 0.90
N LYS A 98 13.08 24.40 1.49
CA LYS A 98 13.67 25.69 1.85
C LYS A 98 14.37 25.63 3.20
N SER A 99 15.27 26.58 3.43
CA SER A 99 15.98 26.75 4.69
C SER A 99 15.75 28.15 5.20
N GLY A 100 15.64 28.30 6.50
CA GLY A 100 15.42 29.59 7.18
C GLY A 100 14.68 29.39 8.49
N HIS A 101 14.24 30.48 9.09
CA HIS A 101 13.38 30.45 10.29
C HIS A 101 11.93 30.21 9.88
N VAL A 102 11.38 29.09 10.33
CA VAL A 102 10.02 28.66 9.97
C VAL A 102 9.10 28.74 11.17
N THR A 103 7.90 29.29 10.96
CA THR A 103 6.80 29.19 11.93
C THR A 103 5.67 28.38 11.29
N MET A 104 5.17 27.38 12.00
CA MET A 104 3.97 26.61 11.67
C MET A 104 2.91 26.90 12.72
N ARG A 105 1.79 27.48 12.31
CA ARG A 105 0.70 27.84 13.22
C ARG A 105 -0.57 27.06 12.86
N PHE A 106 -1.11 26.38 13.85
CA PHE A 106 -2.33 25.60 13.78
C PHE A 106 -3.43 26.36 14.52
N ASP A 107 -4.32 27.02 13.80
CA ASP A 107 -5.46 27.74 14.34
C ASP A 107 -6.70 26.87 14.35
N TYR A 108 -7.29 26.67 15.50
CA TYR A 108 -8.48 25.81 15.69
C TYR A 108 -9.75 26.64 15.82
N THR A 109 -10.79 26.24 15.10
CA THR A 109 -12.10 26.88 15.15
C THR A 109 -13.17 25.85 15.53
N ASN A 110 -13.83 26.10 16.65
CA ASN A 110 -15.00 25.32 17.07
C ASN A 110 -16.24 25.84 16.36
N THR A 111 -16.95 24.95 15.66
CA THR A 111 -18.17 25.28 14.91
C THR A 111 -19.45 24.88 15.64
N GLN A 112 -19.32 24.18 16.77
CA GLN A 112 -20.47 23.66 17.53
C GLN A 112 -20.78 24.56 18.72
N TYR A 113 -21.82 25.36 18.59
CA TYR A 113 -22.29 26.24 19.67
C TYR A 113 -23.80 26.41 19.64
N GLU A 114 -24.37 26.75 20.79
CA GLU A 114 -25.74 27.25 20.93
C GLU A 114 -25.72 28.73 21.33
N THR A 115 -26.66 29.50 20.81
CA THR A 115 -26.83 30.88 21.24
C THR A 115 -27.89 30.94 22.35
N LYS A 116 -27.50 31.40 23.54
CA LYS A 116 -28.40 31.55 24.69
C LYS A 116 -28.42 33.00 25.19
N THR A 117 -29.56 33.40 25.73
CA THR A 117 -29.66 34.73 26.35
C THR A 117 -29.29 34.64 27.83
N ILE A 118 -28.14 35.22 28.18
CA ILE A 118 -27.63 35.26 29.56
C ILE A 118 -27.52 36.73 29.97
N GLY A 119 -28.18 37.09 31.08
CA GLY A 119 -28.15 38.49 31.56
C GLY A 119 -28.73 39.52 30.57
N GLY A 120 -29.62 39.09 29.66
CA GLY A 120 -30.19 39.95 28.61
C GLY A 120 -29.34 40.13 27.36
N LYS A 121 -28.17 39.47 27.26
CA LYS A 121 -27.29 39.45 26.09
C LYS A 121 -27.34 38.07 25.43
N GLN A 122 -27.15 38.06 24.11
CA GLN A 122 -27.00 36.82 23.35
C GLN A 122 -25.55 36.38 23.46
N GLU A 123 -25.32 35.21 24.07
CA GLU A 123 -24.01 34.64 24.24
C GLU A 123 -23.90 33.28 23.50
N LYS A 124 -22.75 33.00 22.92
CA LYS A 124 -22.47 31.70 22.32
C LYS A 124 -21.90 30.77 23.38
N ILE A 125 -22.54 29.63 23.55
CA ILE A 125 -22.05 28.54 24.41
C ILE A 125 -21.55 27.44 23.51
N TYR A 126 -20.27 27.26 23.48
CA TYR A 126 -19.62 26.22 22.65
C TYR A 126 -19.66 24.86 23.36
N VAL A 127 -19.76 23.79 22.57
CA VAL A 127 -19.45 22.44 23.05
C VAL A 127 -17.97 22.41 23.38
N PRO A 128 -17.58 22.04 24.60
CA PRO A 128 -16.18 22.05 24.97
C PRO A 128 -15.41 20.94 24.26
N PHE A 129 -14.38 21.32 23.49
CA PHE A 129 -13.44 20.41 22.87
C PHE A 129 -12.03 20.71 23.37
N ALA A 130 -11.30 19.64 23.69
CA ALA A 130 -9.85 19.68 23.83
C ALA A 130 -9.20 19.21 22.54
N VAL A 131 -8.21 19.94 22.07
CA VAL A 131 -7.45 19.63 20.87
C VAL A 131 -6.00 19.37 21.27
N LEU A 132 -5.45 18.25 20.79
CA LEU A 132 -4.02 17.96 20.84
C LEU A 132 -3.45 17.96 19.42
N THR A 133 -2.34 18.63 19.27
CA THR A 133 -1.56 18.69 18.03
C THR A 133 -0.25 17.99 18.23
N GLY A 134 0.09 17.04 17.38
CA GLY A 134 1.39 16.40 17.32
C GLY A 134 2.10 16.73 16.01
N ALA A 135 3.41 16.95 16.08
CA ALA A 135 4.27 17.00 14.91
C ALA A 135 5.59 16.28 15.22
N LEU A 136 6.04 15.46 14.29
CA LEU A 136 7.34 14.83 14.37
C LEU A 136 8.32 15.62 13.49
N LEU A 137 9.41 16.08 14.08
CA LEU A 137 10.41 16.91 13.43
C LEU A 137 11.76 16.21 13.47
N ASP A 138 12.33 15.93 12.31
CA ASP A 138 13.66 15.35 12.17
C ASP A 138 14.73 16.33 12.66
N SER A 139 15.54 15.94 13.64
CA SER A 139 16.58 16.78 14.27
C SER A 139 17.74 17.14 13.32
N ASP A 140 17.91 16.42 12.20
CA ASP A 140 18.86 16.75 11.14
C ASP A 140 18.39 17.98 10.32
N HIS A 141 17.08 18.16 10.25
CA HIS A 141 16.46 19.25 9.48
C HIS A 141 15.95 20.40 10.35
N PHE A 142 15.50 20.13 11.58
CA PHE A 142 14.90 21.10 12.50
C PHE A 142 15.76 21.29 13.72
N THR A 143 16.14 22.54 13.99
CA THR A 143 16.94 22.95 15.16
C THR A 143 16.28 24.13 15.87
N ASN A 144 16.63 24.35 17.13
CA ASN A 144 16.07 25.43 17.95
C ASN A 144 14.53 25.43 17.98
N VAL A 145 13.96 24.23 18.05
CA VAL A 145 12.50 24.06 18.07
C VAL A 145 11.91 24.66 19.32
N SER A 146 10.86 25.43 19.18
CA SER A 146 10.03 25.94 20.28
C SER A 146 8.56 25.74 19.96
N VAL A 147 7.73 25.63 20.99
CA VAL A 147 6.29 25.49 20.85
C VAL A 147 5.57 26.44 21.82
N THR A 148 4.58 27.14 21.30
CA THR A 148 3.62 27.91 22.09
C THR A 148 2.40 27.04 22.36
N ASN A 149 1.92 27.01 23.62
CA ASN A 149 0.81 26.18 24.09
C ASN A 149 1.09 24.67 23.98
N GLY A 150 2.31 24.24 24.30
CA GLY A 150 2.70 22.84 24.18
C GLY A 150 3.96 22.47 24.94
N LYS A 151 4.38 21.22 24.73
CA LYS A 151 5.63 20.63 25.23
C LYS A 151 6.42 20.02 24.08
N LEU A 152 7.74 19.95 24.26
CA LEU A 152 8.66 19.25 23.36
C LEU A 152 9.21 18.01 24.06
N VAL A 153 9.26 16.91 23.32
CA VAL A 153 9.93 15.68 23.73
C VAL A 153 11.00 15.39 22.68
N ASP A 154 12.25 15.33 23.08
CA ASP A 154 13.41 15.11 22.20
C ASP A 154 14.00 13.73 22.53
N ASP A 155 14.11 12.85 21.53
CA ASP A 155 14.72 11.51 21.66
C ASP A 155 16.14 11.44 21.05
N GLY A 156 16.63 12.55 20.51
CA GLY A 156 17.95 12.70 19.90
C GLY A 156 17.92 12.67 18.37
N ASP A 157 17.10 11.86 17.76
CA ASP A 157 16.93 11.77 16.30
C ASP A 157 15.73 12.63 15.85
N HIS A 158 14.70 12.72 16.70
CA HIS A 158 13.49 13.50 16.42
C HIS A 158 13.08 14.37 17.60
N THR A 159 12.43 15.48 17.29
CA THR A 159 11.71 16.31 18.26
C THR A 159 10.20 16.12 18.06
N VAL A 160 9.56 15.50 19.03
CA VAL A 160 8.09 15.39 19.07
C VAL A 160 7.54 16.66 19.69
N VAL A 161 6.70 17.35 18.94
CA VAL A 161 5.94 18.51 19.41
C VAL A 161 4.57 18.04 19.84
N VAL A 162 4.13 18.39 21.06
CA VAL A 162 2.77 18.16 21.53
C VAL A 162 2.18 19.47 22.00
N GLY A 163 1.20 19.99 21.26
CA GLY A 163 0.52 21.23 21.58
C GLY A 163 -0.92 20.99 22.01
N MET A 164 -1.52 21.98 22.70
CA MET A 164 -2.90 21.91 23.20
C MET A 164 -3.66 23.19 22.92
N ALA A 165 -4.96 23.03 22.57
CA ALA A 165 -5.87 24.14 22.38
C ALA A 165 -7.31 23.77 22.82
N PHE A 166 -8.08 24.78 23.19
CA PHE A 166 -9.46 24.64 23.66
C PHE A 166 -10.36 25.68 22.96
N PRO A 167 -10.64 25.50 21.67
CA PRO A 167 -11.35 26.49 20.87
C PRO A 167 -12.80 26.71 21.37
N GLY A 168 -13.18 27.97 21.63
CA GLY A 168 -14.50 28.35 22.11
C GLY A 168 -14.70 28.28 23.64
N LEU A 169 -13.69 27.77 24.37
CA LEU A 169 -13.80 27.65 25.83
C LEU A 169 -13.67 29.00 26.52
N GLN A 170 -12.81 29.89 26.04
CA GLN A 170 -12.64 31.26 26.53
C GLN A 170 -13.96 32.02 26.52
N GLU A 171 -14.66 31.97 25.39
CA GLU A 171 -15.94 32.63 25.18
C GLU A 171 -17.05 32.00 26.04
N THR A 172 -17.09 30.67 26.12
CA THR A 172 -18.09 29.93 26.91
C THR A 172 -18.00 30.27 28.38
N LEU A 173 -16.77 30.40 28.90
CA LEU A 173 -16.53 30.75 30.31
C LEU A 173 -16.60 32.27 30.59
N ALA A 174 -16.72 33.08 29.52
CA ALA A 174 -16.70 34.56 29.59
C ALA A 174 -15.49 35.08 30.39
N LEU A 175 -14.33 34.41 30.26
CA LEU A 175 -13.11 34.79 30.96
C LEU A 175 -12.43 35.95 30.24
N ASP A 176 -11.95 36.89 31.03
CA ASP A 176 -11.12 37.97 30.52
C ASP A 176 -9.70 37.43 30.21
N THR A 177 -9.20 37.71 29.00
CA THR A 177 -7.89 37.30 28.55
C THR A 177 -6.76 37.87 29.39
N ASP A 178 -6.99 39.02 30.04
CA ASP A 178 -6.03 39.61 30.99
C ASP A 178 -5.88 38.80 32.29
N THR A 179 -6.88 37.96 32.58
CA THR A 179 -6.91 37.11 33.80
C THR A 179 -6.39 35.72 33.51
N LEU A 180 -6.89 35.12 32.44
CA LEU A 180 -6.48 33.80 31.97
C LEU A 180 -6.73 33.70 30.45
N GLU A 181 -5.69 33.44 29.70
CA GLU A 181 -5.80 33.16 28.27
C GLU A 181 -5.88 31.66 28.04
N ILE A 182 -7.00 31.19 27.50
CA ILE A 182 -7.19 29.80 27.11
C ILE A 182 -6.76 29.65 25.65
N PRO A 183 -5.77 28.77 25.34
CA PRO A 183 -5.22 28.69 24.00
C PRO A 183 -6.24 28.15 22.99
N THR A 184 -6.27 28.78 21.81
CA THR A 184 -7.07 28.35 20.65
C THR A 184 -6.22 27.95 19.47
N TYR A 185 -4.88 28.00 19.61
CA TYR A 185 -3.90 27.67 18.59
C TYR A 185 -2.70 26.98 19.19
N VAL A 186 -1.94 26.30 18.33
CA VAL A 186 -0.59 25.82 18.62
C VAL A 186 0.36 26.44 17.58
N GLU A 187 1.50 26.94 18.02
CA GLU A 187 2.49 27.51 17.13
C GLU A 187 3.86 26.89 17.40
N VAL A 188 4.52 26.45 16.34
CA VAL A 188 5.83 25.81 16.34
C VAL A 188 6.79 26.68 15.56
N GLU A 189 7.90 27.06 16.19
CA GLU A 189 8.99 27.80 15.55
C GLU A 189 10.25 26.94 15.52
N ALA A 190 10.98 26.96 14.42
CA ALA A 190 12.25 26.25 14.28
C ALA A 190 13.16 26.92 13.24
N ASP A 191 14.46 26.70 13.40
CA ASP A 191 15.44 26.96 12.34
C ASP A 191 15.58 25.69 11.49
N VAL A 192 15.30 25.79 10.20
CA VAL A 192 15.15 24.63 9.32
C VAL A 192 16.18 24.64 8.20
N THR A 193 16.71 23.45 7.89
CA THR A 193 17.58 23.20 6.73
C THR A 193 16.91 22.20 5.80
N GLY A 194 16.42 22.67 4.64
CA GLY A 194 15.73 21.78 3.68
C GLY A 194 14.40 21.28 4.22
N PHE A 195 13.44 22.16 4.49
CA PHE A 195 12.15 21.84 5.11
C PHE A 195 11.50 20.59 4.51
N THR A 196 11.32 19.60 5.35
CA THR A 196 10.48 18.40 5.11
C THR A 196 9.62 18.20 6.35
N LEU A 197 8.34 17.96 6.20
CA LEU A 197 7.42 17.67 7.29
C LEU A 197 6.66 16.40 6.94
N ASP A 198 6.98 15.31 7.63
CA ASP A 198 6.45 13.99 7.29
C ASP A 198 5.03 13.83 7.77
N THR A 199 4.76 14.07 9.04
CA THR A 199 3.43 13.85 9.60
C THR A 199 3.09 14.88 10.67
N THR A 200 1.86 15.40 10.60
CA THR A 200 1.20 16.08 11.71
C THR A 200 -0.09 15.36 12.06
N LEU A 201 -0.41 15.33 13.33
CA LEU A 201 -1.61 14.68 13.83
C LEU A 201 -2.38 15.64 14.74
N THR A 202 -3.70 15.72 14.55
CA THR A 202 -4.58 16.44 15.46
C THR A 202 -5.63 15.50 15.99
N VAL A 203 -5.73 15.41 17.31
CA VAL A 203 -6.80 14.69 18.03
C VAL A 203 -7.74 15.69 18.67
N VAL A 204 -9.02 15.54 18.41
CA VAL A 204 -10.07 16.39 18.97
C VAL A 204 -11.01 15.52 19.81
N SER A 205 -11.19 15.87 21.06
CA SER A 205 -12.08 15.14 21.98
C SER A 205 -12.96 16.09 22.79
N ASN A 206 -14.21 15.71 22.95
CA ASN A 206 -15.13 16.37 23.86
C ASN A 206 -15.32 15.62 25.20
N SER A 207 -14.74 14.41 25.32
CA SER A 207 -14.88 13.59 26.52
C SER A 207 -13.95 14.00 27.65
N LEU A 208 -12.81 14.61 27.33
CA LEU A 208 -11.79 15.00 28.32
C LEU A 208 -12.28 16.00 29.36
N LEU A 209 -13.30 16.79 29.02
CA LEU A 209 -13.89 17.78 29.94
C LEU A 209 -15.22 17.33 30.54
N ASN A 210 -15.75 16.16 30.14
CA ASN A 210 -17.00 15.64 30.65
C ASN A 210 -16.90 14.94 32.01
N ASP A 211 -15.69 14.49 32.37
CA ASP A 211 -15.42 13.78 33.63
C ASP A 211 -15.06 14.73 34.78
N MET A 212 -15.07 16.06 34.51
CA MET A 212 -14.89 17.07 35.54
C MET A 212 -16.19 17.24 36.30
N ASP A 213 -16.29 16.61 37.47
CA ASP A 213 -17.43 16.72 38.40
C ASP A 213 -17.53 18.18 38.91
N ASP A 214 -18.70 18.76 38.79
CA ASP A 214 -19.02 20.17 39.21
C ASP A 214 -18.70 20.49 40.70
N ASP A 215 -18.53 19.45 41.52
CA ASP A 215 -18.30 19.57 42.97
C ASP A 215 -16.83 19.57 43.40
N LYS A 216 -15.86 19.45 42.44
CA LYS A 216 -14.43 19.25 42.72
C LYS A 216 -13.50 20.22 41.99
N LEU A 217 -13.91 21.46 41.78
CA LEU A 217 -13.00 22.50 41.28
C LEU A 217 -12.14 23.02 42.44
N ASP A 218 -11.26 22.18 42.98
CA ASP A 218 -10.20 22.55 43.89
C ASP A 218 -8.82 22.36 43.27
N ASP A 219 -7.76 22.72 43.97
CA ASP A 219 -6.38 22.56 43.46
C ASP A 219 -6.07 21.12 43.04
N SER A 220 -6.78 20.12 43.58
CA SER A 220 -6.58 18.70 43.21
C SER A 220 -7.13 18.35 41.81
N ALA A 221 -8.19 19.02 41.38
CA ALA A 221 -8.76 18.82 40.04
C ALA A 221 -7.81 19.37 38.94
N LEU A 222 -7.10 20.44 39.26
CA LEU A 222 -6.06 20.98 38.34
C LEU A 222 -4.84 20.06 38.26
N ASP A 223 -4.46 19.42 39.38
CA ASP A 223 -3.37 18.44 39.41
C ASP A 223 -3.78 17.15 38.68
N ASP A 224 -5.01 16.68 38.84
CA ASP A 224 -5.56 15.53 38.12
C ASP A 224 -5.64 15.80 36.61
N LEU A 225 -6.10 17.00 36.21
CA LEU A 225 -6.13 17.43 34.81
C LEU A 225 -4.70 17.47 34.23
N SER A 226 -3.76 18.01 34.98
CA SER A 226 -2.33 18.04 34.54
C SER A 226 -1.80 16.62 34.35
N ALA A 227 -2.08 15.69 35.27
CA ALA A 227 -1.67 14.30 35.17
C ALA A 227 -2.34 13.57 33.99
N ASP A 228 -3.59 13.85 33.69
CA ASP A 228 -4.28 13.27 32.53
C ASP A 228 -3.77 13.87 31.22
N MET A 229 -3.39 15.16 31.21
CA MET A 229 -2.72 15.79 30.09
C MET A 229 -1.32 15.18 29.82
N ASP A 230 -0.55 14.89 30.87
CA ASP A 230 0.73 14.19 30.74
C ASP A 230 0.54 12.78 30.13
N LYS A 231 -0.44 11.99 30.62
CA LYS A 231 -0.79 10.70 30.02
C LYS A 231 -1.21 10.78 28.57
N LEU A 232 -1.95 11.83 28.22
CA LEU A 232 -2.40 12.08 26.84
C LEU A 232 -1.22 12.50 25.96
N THR A 233 -0.28 13.26 26.50
CA THR A 233 0.98 13.61 25.84
C THR A 233 1.80 12.35 25.55
N ASP A 234 1.93 11.46 26.53
CA ASP A 234 2.63 10.17 26.36
C ASP A 234 1.95 9.29 25.31
N ALA A 235 0.60 9.21 25.36
CA ALA A 235 -0.17 8.47 24.36
C ALA A 235 -0.02 9.05 22.95
N MET A 236 0.04 10.39 22.82
CA MET A 236 0.27 11.07 21.56
C MET A 236 1.66 10.78 21.01
N THR A 237 2.69 10.81 21.86
CA THR A 237 4.05 10.43 21.48
C THR A 237 4.09 9.01 20.94
N GLN A 238 3.52 8.04 21.67
CA GLN A 238 3.45 6.65 21.21
C GLN A 238 2.68 6.49 19.88
N LEU A 239 1.65 7.29 19.67
CA LEU A 239 0.89 7.27 18.40
C LEU A 239 1.71 7.85 17.25
N MET A 240 2.49 8.90 17.51
CA MET A 240 3.41 9.49 16.52
C MET A 240 4.50 8.49 16.15
N ASP A 241 5.18 7.88 17.13
CA ASP A 241 6.21 6.85 16.90
C ASP A 241 5.63 5.67 16.09
N GLY A 242 4.44 5.19 16.45
CA GLY A 242 3.77 4.14 15.70
C GLY A 242 3.35 4.54 14.28
N SER A 243 3.07 5.82 14.04
CA SER A 243 2.78 6.35 12.70
C SER A 243 4.04 6.39 11.84
N ASP A 244 5.17 6.76 12.44
CA ASP A 244 6.48 6.79 11.76
C ASP A 244 6.92 5.38 11.37
N GLU A 245 6.86 4.40 12.29
CA GLU A 245 7.12 2.99 12.00
C GLU A 245 6.22 2.46 10.85
N LEU A 246 4.95 2.90 10.80
CA LEU A 246 4.04 2.53 9.73
C LEU A 246 4.46 3.15 8.41
N TYR A 247 4.91 4.42 8.41
CA TYR A 247 5.39 5.12 7.22
C TYR A 247 6.62 4.42 6.64
N ASP A 248 7.61 4.12 7.46
CA ASP A 248 8.81 3.37 7.08
C ASP A 248 8.47 1.97 6.53
N GLY A 249 7.52 1.30 7.17
CA GLY A 249 7.00 0.03 6.69
C GLY A 249 6.34 0.14 5.30
N LEU A 250 5.60 1.21 5.04
CA LEU A 250 4.98 1.48 3.74
C LEU A 250 6.01 1.83 2.66
N ASP A 251 7.04 2.59 2.98
CA ASP A 251 8.13 2.91 2.06
C ASP A 251 8.90 1.64 1.67
N THR A 252 9.24 0.81 2.64
CA THR A 252 9.84 -0.51 2.39
C THR A 252 8.94 -1.41 1.52
N LEU A 253 7.63 -1.39 1.74
CA LEU A 253 6.66 -2.13 0.92
C LEU A 253 6.61 -1.59 -0.52
N LEU A 254 6.67 -0.26 -0.67
CA LEU A 254 6.70 0.40 -1.98
C LEU A 254 7.95 -0.02 -2.77
N ASP A 255 9.13 -0.01 -2.13
CA ASP A 255 10.37 -0.42 -2.78
C ASP A 255 10.36 -1.91 -3.14
N SER A 256 9.87 -2.77 -2.24
CA SER A 256 9.67 -4.19 -2.54
C SER A 256 8.70 -4.42 -3.71
N SER A 257 7.66 -3.58 -3.82
CA SER A 257 6.71 -3.62 -4.94
C SER A 257 7.36 -3.21 -6.26
N LYS A 258 8.24 -2.19 -6.25
CA LYS A 258 9.03 -1.78 -7.43
C LYS A 258 9.96 -2.91 -7.89
N GLU A 259 10.69 -3.54 -6.96
CA GLU A 259 11.57 -4.66 -7.25
C GLU A 259 10.81 -5.87 -7.82
N LEU A 260 9.61 -6.15 -7.29
CA LEU A 260 8.72 -7.18 -7.83
C LEU A 260 8.29 -6.85 -9.27
N SER A 261 7.94 -5.58 -9.52
CA SER A 261 7.59 -5.09 -10.87
C SER A 261 8.73 -5.28 -11.86
N ASP A 262 9.96 -4.94 -11.45
CA ASP A 262 11.17 -5.14 -12.24
C ASP A 262 11.44 -6.62 -12.50
N GLY A 263 11.24 -7.48 -11.49
CA GLY A 263 11.34 -8.94 -11.62
C GLY A 263 10.34 -9.50 -12.64
N VAL A 264 9.10 -9.05 -12.62
CA VAL A 264 8.07 -9.41 -13.61
C VAL A 264 8.45 -8.91 -15.01
N GLY A 265 9.05 -7.72 -15.12
CA GLY A 265 9.57 -7.18 -16.38
C GLY A 265 10.68 -8.07 -16.97
N LYS A 266 11.63 -8.52 -16.14
CA LYS A 266 12.70 -9.45 -16.53
C LYS A 266 12.14 -10.82 -16.94
N LEU A 267 11.19 -11.36 -16.21
CA LEU A 267 10.52 -12.60 -16.55
C LEU A 267 9.78 -12.52 -17.89
N THR A 268 9.08 -11.41 -18.13
CA THR A 268 8.41 -11.16 -19.41
C THR A 268 9.40 -11.13 -20.57
N SER A 269 10.56 -10.48 -20.38
CA SER A 269 11.63 -10.43 -21.37
C SER A 269 12.24 -11.81 -21.62
N GLY A 270 12.46 -12.59 -20.57
CA GLY A 270 12.91 -13.98 -20.67
C GLY A 270 11.93 -14.87 -21.44
N LEU A 271 10.63 -14.75 -21.19
CA LEU A 271 9.60 -15.47 -21.92
C LEU A 271 9.56 -15.11 -23.41
N LYS A 272 9.73 -13.83 -23.77
CA LYS A 272 9.84 -13.38 -25.17
C LYS A 272 11.07 -14.00 -25.86
N THR A 273 12.20 -14.06 -25.14
CA THR A 273 13.42 -14.71 -25.66
C THR A 273 13.21 -16.20 -25.87
N LEU A 274 12.53 -16.87 -24.94
CA LEU A 274 12.18 -18.30 -25.05
C LEU A 274 11.28 -18.55 -26.25
N ASP A 275 10.27 -17.70 -26.46
CA ASP A 275 9.35 -17.78 -27.62
C ASP A 275 10.12 -17.62 -28.94
N SER A 276 11.01 -16.60 -29.01
CA SER A 276 11.88 -16.39 -30.18
C SER A 276 12.81 -17.58 -30.45
N ASN A 277 13.42 -18.14 -29.41
CA ASN A 277 14.29 -19.31 -29.52
C ASN A 277 13.52 -20.56 -29.95
N SER A 278 12.29 -20.71 -29.46
CA SER A 278 11.38 -21.80 -29.89
C SER A 278 11.03 -21.69 -31.37
N ALA A 279 10.74 -20.47 -31.85
CA ALA A 279 10.50 -20.23 -33.27
C ALA A 279 11.72 -20.54 -34.14
N GLN A 280 12.93 -20.12 -33.71
CA GLN A 280 14.17 -20.45 -34.40
C GLN A 280 14.47 -21.95 -34.44
N LEU A 281 14.16 -22.62 -33.35
CA LEU A 281 14.30 -24.07 -33.23
C LEU A 281 13.37 -24.81 -34.18
N ASN A 282 12.12 -24.40 -34.28
CA ASN A 282 11.16 -24.95 -35.25
C ASN A 282 11.62 -24.73 -36.68
N ALA A 283 12.06 -23.51 -37.02
CA ALA A 283 12.60 -23.21 -38.35
C ALA A 283 13.89 -24.03 -38.67
N GLY A 284 14.75 -24.20 -37.66
CA GLY A 284 15.93 -25.06 -37.76
C GLY A 284 15.57 -26.54 -38.01
N ALA A 285 14.61 -27.06 -37.27
CA ALA A 285 14.11 -28.42 -37.44
C ALA A 285 13.51 -28.63 -38.83
N GLU A 286 12.69 -27.67 -39.30
CA GLU A 286 12.13 -27.68 -40.66
C GLU A 286 13.23 -27.65 -41.74
N THR A 287 14.24 -26.83 -41.57
CA THR A 287 15.40 -26.76 -42.48
C THR A 287 16.16 -28.07 -42.55
N VAL A 288 16.43 -28.72 -41.40
CA VAL A 288 17.09 -30.02 -41.31
C VAL A 288 16.26 -31.09 -42.01
N PHE A 289 14.97 -31.09 -41.75
CA PHE A 289 14.06 -32.08 -42.35
C PHE A 289 13.97 -31.89 -43.86
N ASN A 290 13.85 -30.70 -44.36
CA ASN A 290 13.88 -30.40 -45.79
C ASN A 290 15.20 -30.83 -46.45
N THR A 291 16.35 -30.53 -45.82
CA THR A 291 17.66 -30.94 -46.33
C THR A 291 17.75 -32.48 -46.42
N LEU A 292 17.22 -33.19 -45.43
CA LEU A 292 17.15 -34.66 -45.46
C LEU A 292 16.26 -35.14 -46.62
N LEU A 293 15.09 -34.55 -46.79
CA LEU A 293 14.21 -34.89 -47.89
C LEU A 293 14.82 -34.62 -49.27
N ASP A 294 15.54 -33.49 -49.42
CA ASP A 294 16.23 -33.16 -50.64
C ASP A 294 17.35 -34.15 -50.97
N THR A 295 18.06 -34.62 -49.92
CA THR A 295 19.07 -35.69 -50.07
C THR A 295 18.43 -36.99 -50.56
N VAL A 296 17.33 -37.39 -49.92
CA VAL A 296 16.59 -38.57 -50.27
C VAL A 296 15.97 -38.44 -51.67
N ASN A 297 15.38 -37.28 -51.99
CA ASN A 297 14.85 -37.03 -53.34
C ASN A 297 15.95 -37.12 -54.41
N THR A 298 17.13 -36.55 -54.13
CA THR A 298 18.28 -36.63 -55.08
C THR A 298 18.69 -38.09 -55.32
N GLN A 299 18.76 -38.90 -54.27
CA GLN A 299 19.13 -40.31 -54.37
C GLN A 299 18.01 -41.14 -55.07
N LEU A 300 16.74 -40.86 -54.75
CA LEU A 300 15.63 -41.51 -55.45
C LEU A 300 15.66 -41.18 -56.94
N GLN A 301 15.81 -39.93 -57.28
CA GLN A 301 15.85 -39.50 -58.71
C GLN A 301 17.09 -39.96 -59.49
N ALA A 302 18.21 -40.21 -58.79
CA ALA A 302 19.43 -40.74 -59.39
C ALA A 302 19.37 -42.28 -59.61
N ASN A 303 18.40 -42.96 -59.04
CA ASN A 303 18.32 -44.44 -59.15
C ASN A 303 17.47 -44.87 -60.34
N GLU A 304 18.15 -45.14 -61.45
CA GLU A 304 17.50 -45.53 -62.70
C GLU A 304 16.78 -46.90 -62.59
N GLU A 305 17.33 -47.86 -61.82
CA GLU A 305 16.70 -49.17 -61.58
C GLU A 305 15.34 -48.99 -60.86
N LEU A 306 15.25 -48.06 -59.94
CA LEU A 306 14.00 -47.71 -59.25
C LEU A 306 12.98 -47.09 -60.20
N LYS A 307 13.39 -46.18 -61.05
CA LYS A 307 12.54 -45.54 -62.06
C LYS A 307 11.95 -46.60 -63.03
N GLU A 308 12.79 -47.53 -63.49
CA GLU A 308 12.39 -48.57 -64.40
C GLU A 308 11.40 -49.55 -63.72
N ALA A 309 11.65 -49.89 -62.42
CA ALA A 309 10.80 -50.81 -61.66
C ALA A 309 9.41 -50.19 -61.34
N VAL A 310 9.33 -48.88 -61.11
CA VAL A 310 8.07 -48.14 -60.81
C VAL A 310 7.28 -47.84 -62.09
N GLY A 311 7.96 -47.78 -63.26
CA GLY A 311 7.31 -47.48 -64.56
C GLY A 311 6.67 -46.10 -64.65
N LYS A 312 7.03 -45.17 -63.74
CA LYS A 312 6.56 -43.79 -63.60
C LYS A 312 7.67 -42.91 -63.05
N GLU A 313 7.47 -41.58 -63.20
CA GLU A 313 8.31 -40.63 -62.45
C GLU A 313 8.19 -40.85 -60.94
N LEU A 314 9.31 -40.86 -60.24
CA LEU A 314 9.33 -41.03 -58.79
C LEU A 314 8.77 -39.76 -58.13
N PRO A 315 7.96 -39.86 -57.09
CA PRO A 315 7.41 -38.72 -56.40
C PRO A 315 8.51 -37.90 -55.72
N THR A 316 8.30 -36.59 -55.70
CA THR A 316 9.15 -35.70 -54.88
C THR A 316 8.61 -35.68 -53.46
N LEU A 317 9.45 -36.08 -52.51
CA LEU A 317 9.08 -36.12 -51.09
C LEU A 317 9.13 -34.71 -50.49
N THR A 318 8.12 -34.37 -49.72
CA THR A 318 7.99 -33.15 -48.95
C THR A 318 7.59 -33.47 -47.51
N ILE A 319 7.68 -32.52 -46.60
CA ILE A 319 7.23 -32.67 -45.19
C ILE A 319 5.79 -33.20 -45.12
N SER A 320 4.91 -32.79 -46.03
CA SER A 320 3.50 -33.11 -46.00
C SER A 320 3.15 -34.46 -46.61
N ASN A 321 4.02 -35.03 -47.52
CA ASN A 321 3.69 -36.23 -48.24
C ASN A 321 4.69 -37.42 -48.09
N TYR A 322 5.89 -37.17 -47.49
CA TYR A 322 6.97 -38.16 -47.43
C TYR A 322 6.53 -39.53 -46.86
N TYR A 323 5.66 -39.53 -45.86
CA TYR A 323 5.18 -40.74 -45.22
C TYR A 323 4.35 -41.61 -46.19
N ASP A 324 3.39 -40.98 -46.86
CA ASP A 324 2.46 -41.64 -47.74
C ASP A 324 3.16 -42.11 -49.02
N GLU A 325 4.03 -41.27 -49.59
CA GLU A 325 4.79 -41.57 -50.82
C GLU A 325 5.86 -42.67 -50.58
N LEU A 326 6.57 -42.63 -49.44
CA LEU A 326 7.48 -43.72 -49.10
C LEU A 326 6.76 -45.04 -48.86
N ASN A 327 5.62 -45.03 -48.19
CA ASN A 327 4.81 -46.23 -48.02
C ASN A 327 4.25 -46.72 -49.36
N ALA A 328 3.87 -45.84 -50.26
CA ALA A 328 3.46 -46.23 -51.61
C ALA A 328 4.59 -46.92 -52.40
N LEU A 329 5.81 -46.35 -52.35
CA LEU A 329 6.99 -46.97 -52.97
C LEU A 329 7.32 -48.32 -52.33
N ILE A 330 7.31 -48.44 -50.99
CA ILE A 330 7.55 -49.70 -50.29
C ILE A 330 6.54 -50.76 -50.72
N ARG A 331 5.27 -50.41 -50.88
CA ARG A 331 4.22 -51.35 -51.36
C ARG A 331 4.44 -51.84 -52.79
N ILE A 332 5.03 -51.05 -53.69
CA ILE A 332 5.36 -51.43 -55.04
C ILE A 332 6.48 -52.49 -55.03
N PHE A 333 7.43 -52.36 -54.09
CA PHE A 333 8.58 -53.29 -53.96
C PHE A 333 8.36 -54.45 -53.01
N ASP A 334 7.14 -54.66 -52.48
CA ASP A 334 6.79 -55.69 -51.51
C ASP A 334 6.78 -57.13 -52.10
N LYS A 335 7.44 -57.36 -53.21
CA LYS A 335 7.71 -58.67 -53.75
C LYS A 335 9.22 -58.93 -53.80
N ASP A 336 9.64 -59.77 -52.86
CA ASP A 336 10.90 -60.49 -52.85
C ASP A 336 12.22 -59.70 -52.64
N ASN A 337 12.76 -59.69 -51.43
CA ASN A 337 14.16 -59.31 -51.02
C ASN A 337 14.61 -57.86 -51.22
N ILE A 338 13.92 -57.00 -51.93
CA ILE A 338 14.28 -55.60 -52.13
C ILE A 338 13.88 -54.74 -50.93
N ARG A 339 12.75 -55.07 -50.32
CA ARG A 339 12.19 -54.39 -49.16
C ARG A 339 13.18 -54.38 -47.98
N GLU A 340 13.78 -55.55 -47.68
CA GLU A 340 14.67 -55.67 -46.51
C GLU A 340 15.96 -54.86 -46.69
N LYS A 341 16.51 -54.82 -47.91
CA LYS A 341 17.72 -54.02 -48.22
C LYS A 341 17.46 -52.52 -48.26
N VAL A 342 16.31 -52.11 -48.87
CA VAL A 342 15.94 -50.68 -48.92
C VAL A 342 15.52 -50.16 -47.53
N ASP A 343 14.74 -50.93 -46.76
CA ASP A 343 14.36 -50.60 -45.38
C ASP A 343 15.59 -50.50 -44.46
N GLN A 344 16.57 -51.39 -44.62
CA GLN A 344 17.79 -51.39 -43.85
C GLN A 344 18.67 -50.14 -44.19
N VAL A 345 18.90 -49.86 -45.46
CA VAL A 345 19.70 -48.69 -45.87
C VAL A 345 19.01 -47.38 -45.51
N LEU A 346 17.69 -47.25 -45.70
CA LEU A 346 16.91 -46.09 -45.28
C LEU A 346 16.93 -45.92 -43.78
N ARG A 347 16.72 -46.97 -43.00
CA ARG A 347 16.76 -46.91 -41.53
C ARG A 347 18.14 -46.50 -41.03
N GLU A 348 19.22 -47.10 -41.57
CA GLU A 348 20.58 -46.80 -41.16
C GLU A 348 20.93 -45.34 -41.47
N GLN A 349 20.62 -44.85 -42.69
CA GLN A 349 20.89 -43.46 -43.09
C GLN A 349 20.04 -42.43 -42.36
N VAL A 350 18.73 -42.69 -42.20
CA VAL A 350 17.82 -41.81 -41.47
C VAL A 350 18.15 -41.82 -39.98
N THR A 351 18.44 -42.99 -39.38
CA THR A 351 18.81 -43.07 -37.98
C THR A 351 20.12 -42.32 -37.72
N ALA A 352 21.15 -42.52 -38.54
CA ALA A 352 22.43 -41.82 -38.40
C ALA A 352 22.30 -40.30 -38.57
N ALA A 353 21.47 -39.84 -39.52
CA ALA A 353 21.21 -38.39 -39.72
C ALA A 353 20.40 -37.78 -38.57
N VAL A 354 19.42 -38.50 -38.05
CA VAL A 354 18.62 -38.07 -36.92
C VAL A 354 19.45 -38.05 -35.63
N GLU A 355 20.26 -39.07 -35.37
CA GLU A 355 21.12 -39.12 -34.18
C GLU A 355 22.17 -38.03 -34.21
N ALA A 356 22.80 -37.76 -35.37
CA ALA A 356 23.77 -36.68 -35.53
C ALA A 356 23.17 -35.29 -35.26
N LYS A 357 21.92 -35.09 -35.67
CA LYS A 357 21.20 -33.81 -35.47
C LYS A 357 20.50 -33.70 -34.11
N ASP A 358 20.09 -34.82 -33.51
CA ASP A 358 19.51 -34.82 -32.17
C ASP A 358 20.49 -34.33 -31.10
N ALA A 359 21.78 -34.70 -31.22
CA ALA A 359 22.81 -34.23 -30.32
C ALA A 359 23.04 -32.71 -30.43
N GLU A 360 23.07 -32.17 -31.67
CA GLU A 360 23.19 -30.72 -31.92
C GLU A 360 21.95 -29.97 -31.43
N PHE A 361 20.75 -30.52 -31.67
CA PHE A 361 19.45 -30.00 -31.23
C PHE A 361 19.37 -29.93 -29.70
N ARG A 362 19.67 -31.04 -28.99
CA ARG A 362 19.67 -31.10 -27.53
C ARG A 362 20.66 -30.11 -26.92
N ALA A 363 21.83 -29.98 -27.49
CA ALA A 363 22.83 -29.01 -27.04
C ALA A 363 22.32 -27.58 -27.21
N GLY A 364 21.72 -27.27 -28.36
CA GLY A 364 21.12 -25.95 -28.65
C GLY A 364 19.95 -25.61 -27.72
N VAL A 365 19.01 -26.54 -27.51
CA VAL A 365 17.89 -26.38 -26.57
C VAL A 365 18.40 -26.19 -25.15
N THR A 366 19.34 -27.03 -24.71
CA THR A 366 19.91 -26.93 -23.37
C THR A 366 20.60 -25.60 -23.14
N ALA A 367 21.35 -25.09 -24.11
CA ALA A 367 22.02 -23.81 -24.04
C ALA A 367 21.01 -22.64 -24.02
N ALA A 368 19.98 -22.70 -24.87
CA ALA A 368 18.92 -21.68 -24.92
C ALA A 368 18.09 -21.62 -23.62
N VAL A 369 17.69 -22.78 -23.09
CA VAL A 369 16.95 -22.88 -21.83
C VAL A 369 17.80 -22.42 -20.65
N LYS A 370 19.08 -22.83 -20.60
CA LYS A 370 20.00 -22.31 -19.56
C LYS A 370 20.21 -20.82 -19.63
N ALA A 371 20.29 -20.24 -20.83
CA ALA A 371 20.46 -18.80 -21.01
C ALA A 371 19.18 -18.00 -20.65
N SER A 372 17.99 -18.57 -20.86
CA SER A 372 16.70 -17.91 -20.68
C SER A 372 16.13 -18.04 -19.26
N VAL A 373 16.42 -19.16 -18.61
CA VAL A 373 15.92 -19.45 -17.25
C VAL A 373 17.13 -19.44 -16.32
N THR A 374 17.69 -18.25 -16.10
CA THR A 374 18.80 -18.14 -15.15
C THR A 374 18.31 -18.51 -13.76
N GLU A 375 19.05 -19.39 -13.13
CA GLU A 375 18.96 -19.75 -11.69
C GLU A 375 18.83 -18.49 -10.80
N GLU A 376 19.35 -17.35 -11.26
CA GLU A 376 19.27 -16.04 -10.64
C GLU A 376 17.84 -15.49 -10.51
N VAL A 377 16.95 -15.69 -11.49
CA VAL A 377 15.59 -15.14 -11.40
C VAL A 377 14.77 -15.89 -10.36
N THR A 378 14.87 -17.21 -10.36
CA THR A 378 14.18 -18.03 -9.37
C THR A 378 14.77 -17.80 -7.97
N ALA A 379 16.09 -17.79 -7.85
CA ALA A 379 16.76 -17.53 -6.58
C ALA A 379 16.53 -16.10 -6.07
N ALA A 380 16.49 -15.09 -6.94
CA ALA A 380 16.20 -13.72 -6.54
C ALA A 380 14.75 -13.55 -6.06
N VAL A 381 13.79 -14.12 -6.79
CA VAL A 381 12.38 -14.07 -6.40
C VAL A 381 12.12 -14.86 -5.12
N GLU A 382 12.66 -16.07 -5.02
CA GLU A 382 12.53 -16.88 -3.80
C GLU A 382 13.19 -16.22 -2.60
N LYS A 383 14.38 -15.65 -2.78
CA LYS A 383 15.10 -14.93 -1.74
C LYS A 383 14.31 -13.72 -1.27
N GLN A 384 13.78 -12.92 -2.20
CA GLN A 384 13.01 -11.73 -1.88
C GLN A 384 11.69 -12.05 -1.17
N VAL A 385 10.99 -13.08 -1.61
CA VAL A 385 9.76 -13.56 -0.95
C VAL A 385 10.05 -14.11 0.45
N GLN A 386 11.07 -14.92 0.60
CA GLN A 386 11.36 -15.60 1.87
C GLN A 386 12.06 -14.68 2.89
N GLU A 387 13.01 -13.87 2.43
CA GLU A 387 13.86 -13.09 3.34
C GLU A 387 13.30 -11.69 3.64
N THR A 388 12.54 -11.09 2.70
CA THR A 388 12.06 -9.72 2.86
C THR A 388 10.55 -9.64 3.03
N LEU A 389 9.77 -10.11 2.07
CA LEU A 389 8.32 -9.95 2.08
C LEU A 389 7.63 -10.76 3.20
N ARG A 390 8.03 -12.00 3.37
CA ARG A 390 7.38 -12.89 4.34
C ARG A 390 7.62 -12.46 5.79
N PRO A 391 8.84 -12.11 6.22
CA PRO A 391 9.06 -11.58 7.57
C PRO A 391 8.36 -10.24 7.83
N GLN A 392 8.33 -9.32 6.85
CA GLN A 392 7.68 -8.02 6.99
C GLN A 392 6.15 -8.15 7.10
N VAL A 393 5.54 -8.92 6.20
CA VAL A 393 4.10 -9.21 6.28
C VAL A 393 3.77 -9.91 7.60
N TRP A 394 4.62 -10.85 8.03
CA TRP A 394 4.42 -11.58 9.27
C TRP A 394 4.56 -10.69 10.51
N ALA A 395 5.58 -9.84 10.56
CA ALA A 395 5.76 -8.86 11.63
C ALA A 395 4.58 -7.87 11.69
N GLY A 396 4.11 -7.38 10.53
CA GLY A 396 2.92 -6.54 10.44
C GLY A 396 1.64 -7.23 10.94
N VAL A 397 1.46 -8.51 10.63
CA VAL A 397 0.32 -9.30 11.13
C VAL A 397 0.39 -9.48 12.64
N LEU A 398 1.57 -9.79 13.19
CA LEU A 398 1.75 -9.94 14.64
C LEU A 398 1.52 -8.62 15.37
N GLN A 399 2.03 -7.51 14.83
CA GLN A 399 1.83 -6.17 15.39
C GLN A 399 0.35 -5.77 15.35
N GLN A 400 -0.34 -6.04 14.24
CA GLN A 400 -1.77 -5.77 14.12
C GLN A 400 -2.63 -6.67 15.04
N ALA A 401 -2.14 -7.88 15.33
CA ALA A 401 -2.74 -8.78 16.30
C ALA A 401 -2.38 -8.45 17.78
N GLY A 402 -1.44 -7.52 18.00
CA GLY A 402 -0.99 -7.11 19.33
C GLY A 402 -0.22 -8.21 20.10
N ILE A 403 0.42 -9.14 19.37
CA ILE A 403 1.19 -10.25 19.95
C ILE A 403 2.62 -10.25 19.39
N THR A 404 3.58 -10.67 20.22
CA THR A 404 4.97 -10.86 19.77
C THR A 404 5.16 -12.23 19.10
N GLN A 405 6.26 -12.39 18.36
CA GLN A 405 6.64 -13.68 17.76
C GLN A 405 6.74 -14.78 18.83
N GLU A 406 7.36 -14.49 19.98
CA GLU A 406 7.48 -15.44 21.09
C GLU A 406 6.12 -15.85 21.67
N GLN A 407 5.16 -14.92 21.70
CA GLN A 407 3.80 -15.21 22.14
C GLN A 407 3.04 -16.06 21.13
N TYR A 408 3.28 -15.85 19.84
CA TYR A 408 2.69 -16.68 18.79
C TYR A 408 3.25 -18.10 18.80
N ASP A 409 4.57 -18.28 18.94
CA ASP A 409 5.23 -19.58 18.97
C ASP A 409 4.88 -20.40 20.21
N ALA A 410 4.35 -19.74 21.25
CA ALA A 410 3.87 -20.37 22.49
C ALA A 410 2.38 -20.77 22.44
N LEU A 411 1.66 -20.52 21.35
CA LEU A 411 0.27 -20.97 21.17
C LEU A 411 0.25 -22.49 20.98
N PRO A 412 -0.69 -23.21 21.64
CA PRO A 412 -0.76 -24.67 21.61
C PRO A 412 -1.16 -25.23 20.23
#